data_17abad203cbfff9c42bcaa62f671eb60
#
_entry.id   17abad203cbfff9c42bcaa62f671eb60
#
_cell.length_a   1.000
_cell.length_b   1.000
_cell.length_c   1.000
_cell.angle_alpha   90.00
_cell.angle_beta   90.00
_cell.angle_gamma   90.00
#
_symmetry.space_group_name_H-M   'P 1'
#
loop_
_entity.id
_entity.type
_entity.pdbx_description
1 polymer ?
#
loop_
_entity_poly.entity_id
_entity_poly.type
_entity_poly.pdbx_seq_one_letter_code
_entity_poly.pdbx_strand_id
1 'polypeptide(L)'
;MRRLRALLVSLLVVVGVAGLLPVSVPASTDPEDLRTLAPALELRLREWLVAWRAVQPRLRVEDFKRGGTGTIGAWRTLTIDLSQKNPRLPLYVFSPDGRWIVDPFGGLAMSKRDESVVVGFQPDSFVLLYDRRMPRMRQVLACGTTCGFQEAAWLTNDRFVVVGYGEGQPKDGCRGGYTKTPILYLINLPQGSITTSVGPGSCEWVGIEYIIQKLKQKIPNVKFPY
;
A
#
# COMPACT_ATOMS: atom_id res chain seq x y z
N MET A 1 39.36 49.96 -60.16
CA MET A 1 39.20 48.48 -60.15
C MET A 1 40.05 47.94 -58.99
N ARG A 2 39.48 47.74 -57.84
CA ARG A 2 40.18 47.10 -56.68
C ARG A 2 39.31 45.93 -56.18
N ARG A 3 39.85 44.76 -56.31
CA ARG A 3 39.21 43.48 -55.84
C ARG A 3 39.47 43.30 -54.34
N LEU A 4 38.44 43.36 -53.56
CA LEU A 4 38.48 42.97 -52.14
C LEU A 4 38.32 41.44 -52.04
N ARG A 5 39.32 40.76 -51.51
CA ARG A 5 39.28 39.35 -51.15
C ARG A 5 38.71 39.24 -49.72
N ALA A 6 37.56 38.64 -49.60
CA ALA A 6 36.99 38.27 -48.30
C ALA A 6 37.64 36.98 -47.81
N LEU A 7 38.30 37.06 -46.66
CA LEU A 7 38.79 35.90 -45.90
C LEU A 7 37.65 35.38 -45.04
N LEU A 8 37.17 34.16 -45.35
CA LEU A 8 36.26 33.41 -44.50
C LEU A 8 37.09 32.71 -43.44
N VAL A 9 36.95 33.18 -42.17
CA VAL A 9 37.47 32.46 -41.01
C VAL A 9 36.41 31.51 -40.53
N SER A 10 36.61 30.20 -40.79
CA SER A 10 35.74 29.14 -40.26
C SER A 10 36.10 28.90 -38.78
N LEU A 11 35.19 29.34 -37.88
CA LEU A 11 35.28 29.03 -36.48
C LEU A 11 34.72 27.63 -36.19
N LEU A 12 35.59 26.65 -36.00
CA LEU A 12 35.24 25.32 -35.57
C LEU A 12 34.88 25.36 -34.07
N VAL A 13 33.58 25.33 -33.77
CA VAL A 13 33.10 25.15 -32.41
C VAL A 13 33.10 23.65 -32.10
N VAL A 14 34.11 23.18 -31.34
CA VAL A 14 34.14 21.86 -30.79
C VAL A 14 33.20 21.85 -29.57
N VAL A 15 31.96 21.34 -29.74
CA VAL A 15 31.07 21.06 -28.65
C VAL A 15 31.52 19.77 -27.96
N GLY A 16 32.22 19.92 -26.86
CA GLY A 16 32.56 18.80 -25.99
C GLY A 16 31.28 18.22 -25.36
N VAL A 17 30.81 17.08 -25.88
CA VAL A 17 29.78 16.29 -25.23
C VAL A 17 30.42 15.65 -23.97
N ALA A 18 30.29 16.32 -22.82
CA ALA A 18 30.57 15.71 -21.53
C ALA A 18 29.57 14.57 -21.33
N GLY A 19 30.04 13.35 -21.55
CA GLY A 19 29.27 12.14 -21.29
C GLY A 19 28.86 12.12 -19.80
N LEU A 20 27.60 12.38 -19.52
CA LEU A 20 26.98 12.07 -18.25
C LEU A 20 26.99 10.54 -18.12
N LEU A 21 28.02 10.02 -17.44
CA LEU A 21 28.02 8.64 -16.99
C LEU A 21 26.77 8.46 -16.12
N PRO A 22 25.93 7.44 -16.36
CA PRO A 22 24.84 7.15 -15.45
C PRO A 22 25.47 6.86 -14.09
N VAL A 23 25.19 7.71 -13.11
CA VAL A 23 25.47 7.41 -11.71
C VAL A 23 24.62 6.17 -11.39
N SER A 24 25.24 5.01 -11.43
CA SER A 24 24.68 3.79 -10.89
C SER A 24 24.53 4.01 -9.40
N VAL A 25 23.35 4.46 -8.95
CA VAL A 25 22.98 4.41 -7.55
C VAL A 25 23.00 2.93 -7.22
N PRO A 26 23.90 2.47 -6.31
CA PRO A 26 23.87 1.08 -5.89
C PRO A 26 22.47 0.88 -5.31
N ALA A 27 21.70 -0.01 -5.92
CA ALA A 27 20.51 -0.54 -5.33
C ALA A 27 20.97 -1.24 -4.05
N SER A 28 20.96 -0.52 -2.94
CA SER A 28 21.09 -1.11 -1.61
C SER A 28 19.86 -1.98 -1.41
N THR A 29 19.98 -3.19 -1.86
CA THR A 29 18.94 -4.21 -1.82
C THR A 29 19.28 -5.22 -0.74
N ASP A 30 19.60 -4.77 0.45
CA ASP A 30 19.33 -5.64 1.58
C ASP A 30 17.84 -5.50 1.90
N PRO A 31 17.04 -6.52 1.55
CA PRO A 31 15.65 -6.53 1.96
C PRO A 31 15.68 -6.56 3.48
N GLU A 32 15.18 -5.50 4.09
CA GLU A 32 15.02 -5.43 5.54
C GLU A 32 14.37 -6.74 6.01
N ASP A 33 15.10 -7.47 6.82
CA ASP A 33 14.64 -8.76 7.34
C ASP A 33 13.40 -8.50 8.22
N LEU A 34 12.30 -9.19 7.93
CA LEU A 34 11.09 -9.12 8.75
C LEU A 34 11.37 -9.38 10.23
N ARG A 35 12.42 -10.13 10.56
CA ARG A 35 12.85 -10.35 11.93
C ARG A 35 13.25 -9.06 12.63
N THR A 36 13.92 -8.15 11.92
CA THR A 36 14.27 -6.82 12.45
C THR A 36 13.02 -5.95 12.69
N LEU A 37 12.02 -6.11 11.83
CA LEU A 37 10.76 -5.36 11.93
C LEU A 37 9.74 -6.01 12.87
N ALA A 38 9.91 -7.28 13.25
CA ALA A 38 8.92 -8.02 14.00
C ALA A 38 8.41 -7.29 15.26
N PRO A 39 9.24 -6.69 16.12
CA PRO A 39 8.72 -5.96 17.28
C PRO A 39 7.82 -4.78 16.93
N ALA A 40 8.15 -4.03 15.87
CA ALA A 40 7.34 -2.91 15.41
C ALA A 40 6.03 -3.38 14.79
N LEU A 41 6.05 -4.46 14.02
CA LEU A 41 4.88 -5.07 13.40
C LEU A 41 3.94 -5.66 14.46
N GLU A 42 4.46 -6.37 15.46
CA GLU A 42 3.69 -6.88 16.60
C GLU A 42 2.93 -5.77 17.34
N LEU A 43 3.58 -4.64 17.53
CA LEU A 43 2.96 -3.49 18.19
C LEU A 43 1.91 -2.80 17.31
N ARG A 44 2.26 -2.53 16.03
CA ARG A 44 1.45 -1.71 15.13
C ARG A 44 0.25 -2.46 14.53
N LEU A 45 0.37 -3.78 14.36
CA LEU A 45 -0.64 -4.65 13.77
C LEU A 45 -1.25 -5.61 14.80
N ARG A 46 -1.19 -5.25 16.08
CA ARG A 46 -1.59 -6.11 17.20
C ARG A 46 -2.99 -6.72 17.00
N GLU A 47 -3.97 -5.91 16.65
CA GLU A 47 -5.35 -6.39 16.50
C GLU A 47 -5.49 -7.38 15.34
N TRP A 48 -4.83 -7.09 14.22
CA TRP A 48 -4.80 -7.98 13.07
C TRP A 48 -4.11 -9.31 13.39
N LEU A 49 -2.97 -9.26 14.05
CA LEU A 49 -2.24 -10.47 14.48
C LEU A 49 -3.04 -11.30 15.50
N VAL A 50 -3.73 -10.65 16.44
CA VAL A 50 -4.62 -11.34 17.40
C VAL A 50 -5.75 -12.04 16.66
N ALA A 51 -6.39 -11.40 15.67
CA ALA A 51 -7.43 -12.00 14.88
C ALA A 51 -6.93 -13.24 14.11
N TRP A 52 -5.77 -13.14 13.47
CA TRP A 52 -5.18 -14.26 12.76
C TRP A 52 -4.72 -15.39 13.70
N ARG A 53 -4.20 -15.07 14.89
CA ARG A 53 -3.84 -16.06 15.90
C ARG A 53 -5.05 -16.79 16.50
N ALA A 54 -6.23 -16.22 16.44
CA ALA A 54 -7.45 -16.94 16.81
C ALA A 54 -7.72 -18.13 15.91
N VAL A 55 -7.35 -18.06 14.62
CA VAL A 55 -7.49 -19.16 13.63
C VAL A 55 -6.16 -19.91 13.38
N GLN A 56 -5.03 -19.28 13.65
CA GLN A 56 -3.69 -19.87 13.53
C GLN A 56 -2.87 -19.56 14.79
N PRO A 57 -3.06 -20.28 15.91
CA PRO A 57 -2.49 -19.90 17.21
C PRO A 57 -0.96 -19.79 17.26
N ARG A 58 -0.26 -20.44 16.33
CA ARG A 58 1.21 -20.43 16.26
C ARG A 58 1.77 -19.39 15.27
N LEU A 59 0.92 -18.55 14.67
CA LEU A 59 1.36 -17.55 13.69
C LEU A 59 2.31 -16.55 14.33
N ARG A 60 3.49 -16.38 13.73
CA ARG A 60 4.51 -15.41 14.11
C ARG A 60 4.86 -14.56 12.89
N VAL A 61 5.30 -13.32 13.11
CA VAL A 61 5.73 -12.43 12.01
C VAL A 61 6.93 -13.04 11.25
N GLU A 62 7.79 -13.77 11.96
CA GLU A 62 8.97 -14.42 11.38
C GLU A 62 8.64 -15.62 10.47
N ASP A 63 7.41 -16.12 10.53
CA ASP A 63 6.95 -17.22 9.66
C ASP A 63 6.58 -16.74 8.25
N PHE A 64 6.46 -15.43 8.06
CA PHE A 64 6.18 -14.86 6.74
C PHE A 64 7.39 -14.99 5.83
N LYS A 65 7.17 -15.60 4.68
CA LYS A 65 8.20 -15.79 3.65
C LYS A 65 8.06 -14.71 2.59
N ARG A 66 9.17 -14.20 2.13
CA ARG A 66 9.19 -13.24 1.03
C ARG A 66 8.54 -13.86 -0.21
N GLY A 67 7.49 -13.21 -0.73
CA GLY A 67 6.75 -13.64 -1.92
C GLY A 67 7.24 -12.94 -3.19
N GLY A 68 7.50 -11.65 -3.12
CA GLY A 68 7.90 -10.88 -4.30
C GLY A 68 8.14 -9.40 -4.02
N THR A 69 8.52 -8.69 -5.07
CA THR A 69 8.67 -7.22 -5.05
C THR A 69 7.86 -6.59 -6.18
N GLY A 70 7.41 -5.37 -5.94
CA GLY A 70 6.69 -4.57 -6.90
C GLY A 70 7.08 -3.10 -6.81
N THR A 71 6.49 -2.30 -7.66
CA THR A 71 6.65 -0.84 -7.68
C THR A 71 5.31 -0.16 -7.41
N ILE A 72 5.37 1.00 -6.78
CA ILE A 72 4.19 1.79 -6.51
C ILE A 72 3.72 2.46 -7.81
N GLY A 73 2.41 2.52 -8.02
CA GLY A 73 1.81 3.13 -9.21
C GLY A 73 2.12 4.62 -9.38
N ALA A 74 1.84 5.16 -10.56
CA ALA A 74 2.05 6.56 -10.88
C ALA A 74 1.13 7.49 -10.08
N TRP A 75 1.57 8.74 -9.89
CA TRP A 75 0.76 9.79 -9.30
C TRP A 75 -0.36 10.23 -10.25
N ARG A 76 -1.51 10.53 -9.68
CA ARG A 76 -2.65 11.16 -10.36
C ARG A 76 -3.04 12.40 -9.60
N THR A 77 -3.51 13.44 -10.28
CA THR A 77 -4.03 14.65 -9.64
C THR A 77 -5.37 14.33 -8.98
N LEU A 78 -5.42 14.46 -7.67
CA LEU A 78 -6.64 14.33 -6.87
C LEU A 78 -6.44 15.06 -5.54
N THR A 79 -7.43 15.86 -5.16
CA THR A 79 -7.48 16.48 -3.83
C THR A 79 -8.27 15.58 -2.89
N ILE A 80 -7.66 15.24 -1.76
CA ILE A 80 -8.36 14.48 -0.71
C ILE A 80 -9.30 15.40 0.06
N ASP A 81 -10.52 14.92 0.32
CA ASP A 81 -11.45 15.59 1.24
C ASP A 81 -11.15 15.18 2.68
N LEU A 82 -10.68 16.12 3.48
CA LEU A 82 -10.40 15.94 4.91
C LEU A 82 -11.45 16.64 5.80
N SER A 83 -12.58 17.05 5.23
CA SER A 83 -13.67 17.63 6.00
C SER A 83 -14.34 16.58 6.89
N GLN A 84 -14.96 17.02 7.97
CA GLN A 84 -15.76 16.17 8.86
C GLN A 84 -16.99 15.54 8.16
N LYS A 85 -17.33 16.02 6.96
CA LYS A 85 -18.41 15.45 6.15
C LYS A 85 -17.98 14.21 5.37
N ASN A 86 -16.68 13.99 5.21
CA ASN A 86 -16.14 12.81 4.53
C ASN A 86 -16.29 11.56 5.41
N PRO A 87 -17.14 10.58 5.04
CA PRO A 87 -17.34 9.38 5.83
C PRO A 87 -16.12 8.48 5.91
N ARG A 88 -15.12 8.69 5.04
CA ARG A 88 -13.86 7.93 5.01
C ARG A 88 -12.82 8.46 5.99
N LEU A 89 -12.96 9.70 6.48
CA LEU A 89 -11.96 10.35 7.33
C LEU A 89 -11.49 9.48 8.51
N PRO A 90 -12.37 8.76 9.23
CA PRO A 90 -11.96 7.91 10.35
C PRO A 90 -11.12 6.69 9.93
N LEU A 91 -11.14 6.34 8.64
CA LEU A 91 -10.41 5.18 8.10
C LEU A 91 -8.99 5.53 7.67
N TYR A 92 -8.70 6.79 7.47
CA TYR A 92 -7.40 7.26 7.01
C TYR A 92 -6.32 7.05 8.06
N VAL A 93 -5.15 6.59 7.62
CA VAL A 93 -3.99 6.34 8.47
C VAL A 93 -2.91 7.37 8.12
N PHE A 94 -2.71 8.34 9.01
CA PHE A 94 -1.77 9.43 8.81
C PHE A 94 -0.35 8.99 9.16
N SER A 95 0.64 9.44 8.34
CA SER A 95 2.06 9.30 8.71
C SER A 95 2.38 10.08 9.99
N PRO A 96 3.43 9.71 10.74
CA PRO A 96 3.79 10.39 11.98
C PRO A 96 4.02 11.90 11.81
N ASP A 97 4.58 12.34 10.66
CA ASP A 97 4.76 13.75 10.31
C ASP A 97 3.51 14.41 9.70
N GLY A 98 2.42 13.64 9.53
CA GLY A 98 1.16 14.10 8.96
C GLY A 98 1.19 14.45 7.47
N ARG A 99 2.29 14.18 6.76
CA ARG A 99 2.42 14.47 5.33
C ARG A 99 1.61 13.51 4.45
N TRP A 100 1.67 12.23 4.77
CA TRP A 100 1.07 11.19 3.97
C TRP A 100 -0.18 10.61 4.63
N ILE A 101 -1.12 10.18 3.80
CA ILE A 101 -2.32 9.50 4.26
C ILE A 101 -2.47 8.21 3.46
N VAL A 102 -2.64 7.10 4.15
CA VAL A 102 -3.00 5.80 3.55
C VAL A 102 -4.48 5.54 3.79
N ASP A 103 -5.21 5.19 2.73
CA ASP A 103 -6.55 4.63 2.78
C ASP A 103 -6.46 3.14 2.42
N PRO A 104 -6.49 2.23 3.40
CA PRO A 104 -6.43 0.79 3.13
C PRO A 104 -7.74 0.22 2.59
N PHE A 105 -8.80 1.01 2.58
CA PHE A 105 -10.15 0.62 2.18
C PHE A 105 -10.64 1.37 0.94
N GLY A 106 -9.73 1.76 0.05
CA GLY A 106 -10.04 2.54 -1.16
C GLY A 106 -11.14 1.93 -2.03
N GLY A 107 -11.29 0.60 -2.05
CA GLY A 107 -12.33 -0.13 -2.78
C GLY A 107 -13.73 -0.13 -2.16
N LEU A 108 -13.92 0.36 -0.93
CA LEU A 108 -15.24 0.41 -0.32
C LEU A 108 -16.08 1.54 -0.95
N ALA A 109 -17.34 1.24 -1.31
CA ALA A 109 -18.32 2.26 -1.62
C ALA A 109 -18.91 2.81 -0.33
N MET A 110 -18.80 4.12 -0.10
CA MET A 110 -19.29 4.74 1.12
C MET A 110 -20.17 5.94 0.80
N SER A 111 -21.32 6.02 1.44
CA SER A 111 -22.25 7.15 1.32
C SER A 111 -22.82 7.51 2.69
N LYS A 112 -22.95 8.80 2.96
CA LYS A 112 -23.67 9.29 4.13
C LYS A 112 -25.16 9.34 3.81
N ARG A 113 -25.99 8.75 4.66
CA ARG A 113 -27.46 8.82 4.61
C ARG A 113 -27.96 9.21 5.99
N ASP A 114 -28.46 10.42 6.10
CA ASP A 114 -28.86 11.02 7.37
C ASP A 114 -27.73 10.96 8.41
N GLU A 115 -27.98 10.30 9.52
CA GLU A 115 -27.00 10.10 10.60
C GLU A 115 -26.18 8.81 10.45
N SER A 116 -26.39 8.03 9.39
CA SER A 116 -25.71 6.76 9.16
C SER A 116 -24.76 6.83 7.96
N VAL A 117 -23.74 5.99 8.00
CA VAL A 117 -22.83 5.74 6.86
C VAL A 117 -23.15 4.36 6.31
N VAL A 118 -23.55 4.31 5.04
CA VAL A 118 -23.78 3.05 4.34
C VAL A 118 -22.49 2.64 3.64
N VAL A 119 -22.03 1.42 3.88
CA VAL A 119 -20.79 0.87 3.33
C VAL A 119 -21.11 -0.37 2.50
N GLY A 120 -20.77 -0.32 1.21
CA GLY A 120 -20.84 -1.44 0.29
C GLY A 120 -19.46 -1.99 -0.03
N PHE A 121 -19.32 -3.31 -0.05
CA PHE A 121 -18.12 -3.98 -0.49
C PHE A 121 -18.12 -4.10 -2.01
N GLN A 122 -17.00 -3.73 -2.62
CA GLN A 122 -16.76 -3.92 -4.04
C GLN A 122 -15.94 -5.21 -4.26
N PRO A 123 -16.02 -5.84 -5.44
CA PRO A 123 -15.22 -7.02 -5.74
C PRO A 123 -13.72 -6.74 -5.73
N ASP A 124 -13.34 -5.50 -6.04
CA ASP A 124 -11.94 -5.08 -6.06
C ASP A 124 -11.59 -4.26 -4.82
N SER A 125 -10.42 -4.53 -4.28
CA SER A 125 -9.84 -3.81 -3.14
C SER A 125 -8.67 -2.95 -3.59
N PHE A 126 -8.54 -1.73 -3.04
CA PHE A 126 -7.45 -0.81 -3.34
C PHE A 126 -6.87 -0.23 -2.06
N VAL A 127 -5.56 0.02 -2.10
CA VAL A 127 -4.88 0.87 -1.12
C VAL A 127 -4.43 2.13 -1.82
N LEU A 128 -4.87 3.27 -1.30
CA LEU A 128 -4.57 4.58 -1.87
C LEU A 128 -3.63 5.35 -0.94
N LEU A 129 -2.67 6.06 -1.53
CA LEU A 129 -1.75 6.96 -0.83
C LEU A 129 -1.97 8.38 -1.34
N TYR A 130 -2.18 9.32 -0.42
CA TYR A 130 -2.37 10.74 -0.70
C TYR A 130 -1.21 11.55 -0.14
N ASP A 131 -0.80 12.59 -0.87
CA ASP A 131 0.12 13.63 -0.41
C ASP A 131 -0.69 14.84 0.06
N ARG A 132 -0.65 15.17 1.36
CA ARG A 132 -1.36 16.33 1.90
C ARG A 132 -0.81 17.67 1.48
N ARG A 133 0.44 17.71 1.04
CA ARG A 133 1.11 18.93 0.59
C ARG A 133 0.85 19.25 -0.89
N MET A 134 0.41 18.25 -1.64
CA MET A 134 0.14 18.38 -3.07
C MET A 134 -1.18 17.67 -3.41
N PRO A 135 -1.99 18.22 -4.34
CA PRO A 135 -3.26 17.60 -4.73
C PRO A 135 -3.02 16.36 -5.61
N ARG A 136 -2.47 15.31 -5.00
CA ARG A 136 -2.14 14.08 -5.73
C ARG A 136 -2.34 12.83 -4.89
N MET A 137 -2.70 11.76 -5.57
CA MET A 137 -2.83 10.43 -5.01
C MET A 137 -2.20 9.40 -5.94
N ARG A 138 -1.91 8.22 -5.41
CA ARG A 138 -1.58 7.04 -6.21
C ARG A 138 -2.17 5.78 -5.59
N GLN A 139 -2.49 4.82 -6.43
CA GLN A 139 -2.83 3.48 -6.02
C GLN A 139 -1.53 2.74 -5.70
N VAL A 140 -1.42 2.26 -4.46
CA VAL A 140 -0.25 1.53 -3.99
C VAL A 140 -0.43 0.04 -4.24
N LEU A 141 -1.62 -0.49 -3.90
CA LEU A 141 -1.97 -1.89 -4.06
C LEU A 141 -3.35 -2.01 -4.71
N ALA A 142 -3.53 -3.07 -5.46
CA ALA A 142 -4.81 -3.50 -5.99
C ALA A 142 -4.96 -5.01 -5.85
N CYS A 143 -6.18 -5.44 -5.68
CA CYS A 143 -6.51 -6.83 -5.48
C CYS A 143 -7.93 -7.08 -5.96
N GLY A 144 -8.14 -8.16 -6.70
CA GLY A 144 -9.47 -8.61 -7.13
C GLY A 144 -10.18 -9.43 -6.05
N THR A 145 -11.06 -10.35 -6.50
CA THR A 145 -11.95 -11.12 -5.61
C THR A 145 -11.25 -12.15 -4.73
N THR A 146 -10.01 -12.54 -5.06
CA THR A 146 -9.26 -13.61 -4.38
C THR A 146 -8.46 -13.15 -3.18
N CYS A 147 -8.42 -11.87 -2.93
CA CYS A 147 -7.64 -11.27 -1.86
C CYS A 147 -8.31 -9.99 -1.32
N GLY A 148 -7.80 -9.44 -0.23
CA GLY A 148 -8.32 -8.20 0.37
C GLY A 148 -7.36 -7.57 1.34
N PHE A 149 -7.45 -6.24 1.47
CA PHE A 149 -6.68 -5.47 2.44
C PHE A 149 -7.52 -5.25 3.70
N GLN A 150 -6.89 -5.36 4.86
CA GLN A 150 -7.57 -5.38 6.15
C GLN A 150 -7.13 -4.26 7.09
N GLU A 151 -5.85 -3.88 7.02
CA GLU A 151 -5.31 -2.84 7.89
C GLU A 151 -4.04 -2.23 7.27
N ALA A 152 -3.68 -1.01 7.70
CA ALA A 152 -2.41 -0.38 7.40
C ALA A 152 -1.84 0.32 8.64
N ALA A 153 -0.52 0.36 8.76
CA ALA A 153 0.17 1.06 9.84
C ALA A 153 1.48 1.68 9.33
N TRP A 154 1.80 2.87 9.82
CA TRP A 154 3.09 3.52 9.56
C TRP A 154 4.17 2.97 10.48
N LEU A 155 5.33 2.67 9.89
CA LEU A 155 6.55 2.30 10.61
C LEU A 155 7.44 3.51 10.84
N THR A 156 7.56 4.37 9.82
CA THR A 156 8.27 5.65 9.83
C THR A 156 7.45 6.70 9.05
N ASN A 157 8.00 7.89 8.81
CA ASN A 157 7.33 8.93 8.00
C ASN A 157 7.15 8.55 6.52
N ASP A 158 7.94 7.62 6.02
CA ASP A 158 8.03 7.27 4.60
C ASP A 158 7.97 5.75 4.34
N ARG A 159 7.70 4.97 5.39
CA ARG A 159 7.56 3.51 5.32
C ARG A 159 6.32 3.07 6.06
N PHE A 160 5.51 2.24 5.43
CA PHE A 160 4.32 1.68 6.05
C PHE A 160 4.10 0.24 5.61
N VAL A 161 3.29 -0.44 6.38
CA VAL A 161 2.85 -1.80 6.11
C VAL A 161 1.35 -1.80 5.82
N VAL A 162 0.95 -2.63 4.87
CA VAL A 162 -0.45 -3.00 4.64
C VAL A 162 -0.55 -4.50 4.86
N VAL A 163 -1.61 -4.93 5.53
CA VAL A 163 -1.88 -6.34 5.75
C VAL A 163 -3.25 -6.73 5.22
N GLY A 164 -3.36 -7.99 4.89
CA GLY A 164 -4.59 -8.55 4.35
C GLY A 164 -4.51 -10.06 4.20
N TYR A 165 -5.25 -10.58 3.26
CA TYR A 165 -5.27 -12.01 2.95
C TYR A 165 -5.27 -12.25 1.45
N GLY A 166 -4.88 -13.44 1.05
CA GLY A 166 -4.99 -13.92 -0.32
C GLY A 166 -5.30 -15.41 -0.37
N GLU A 167 -5.70 -15.88 -1.55
CA GLU A 167 -5.81 -17.31 -1.80
C GLU A 167 -4.42 -17.95 -1.81
N GLY A 168 -4.32 -19.07 -1.11
CA GLY A 168 -3.12 -19.89 -1.06
C GLY A 168 -3.23 -21.09 -1.99
N GLN A 169 -2.72 -22.23 -1.54
CA GLN A 169 -2.73 -23.46 -2.33
C GLN A 169 -4.10 -24.13 -2.33
N PRO A 170 -4.47 -24.84 -3.41
CA PRO A 170 -5.62 -25.73 -3.41
C PRO A 170 -5.50 -26.74 -2.25
N LYS A 171 -6.60 -26.96 -1.54
CA LYS A 171 -6.63 -27.91 -0.43
C LYS A 171 -8.04 -28.42 -0.22
N ASP A 172 -8.19 -29.73 -0.32
CA ASP A 172 -9.44 -30.40 -0.05
C ASP A 172 -9.88 -30.18 1.41
N GLY A 173 -11.19 -30.03 1.60
CA GLY A 173 -11.78 -29.74 2.90
C GLY A 173 -11.75 -28.26 3.33
N CYS A 174 -11.05 -27.39 2.62
CA CYS A 174 -11.16 -25.96 2.83
C CYS A 174 -12.41 -25.40 2.14
N ARG A 175 -13.07 -24.43 2.78
CA ARG A 175 -14.17 -23.68 2.18
C ARG A 175 -13.69 -22.95 0.93
N GLY A 176 -14.28 -23.24 -0.22
CA GLY A 176 -13.86 -22.69 -1.52
C GLY A 176 -12.69 -23.42 -2.17
N GLY A 177 -12.23 -24.56 -1.61
CA GLY A 177 -11.19 -25.40 -2.22
C GLY A 177 -9.76 -24.87 -2.11
N TYR A 178 -9.54 -23.77 -1.40
CA TYR A 178 -8.23 -23.12 -1.24
C TYR A 178 -7.96 -22.76 0.21
N THR A 179 -6.69 -22.84 0.61
CA THR A 179 -6.26 -22.19 1.85
C THR A 179 -6.33 -20.66 1.68
N LYS A 180 -6.46 -19.95 2.78
CA LYS A 180 -6.25 -18.50 2.83
C LYS A 180 -4.97 -18.20 3.60
N THR A 181 -4.20 -17.23 3.12
CA THR A 181 -2.91 -16.86 3.68
C THR A 181 -2.92 -15.42 4.14
N PRO A 182 -2.40 -15.11 5.33
CA PRO A 182 -2.12 -13.73 5.71
C PRO A 182 -1.01 -13.17 4.83
N ILE A 183 -1.18 -11.95 4.35
CA ILE A 183 -0.20 -11.27 3.51
C ILE A 183 0.19 -9.94 4.15
N LEU A 184 1.47 -9.65 4.09
CA LEU A 184 2.09 -8.42 4.53
C LEU A 184 2.78 -7.75 3.35
N TYR A 185 2.45 -6.48 3.11
CA TYR A 185 3.06 -5.62 2.10
C TYR A 185 3.83 -4.53 2.82
N LEU A 186 5.15 -4.51 2.69
CA LEU A 186 6.01 -3.44 3.18
C LEU A 186 6.25 -2.45 2.05
N ILE A 187 5.85 -1.21 2.26
CA ILE A 187 5.95 -0.13 1.29
C ILE A 187 7.04 0.85 1.71
N ASN A 188 7.97 1.13 0.80
CA ASN A 188 9.04 2.10 0.97
C ASN A 188 8.87 3.23 -0.05
N LEU A 189 8.48 4.42 0.41
CA LEU A 189 8.16 5.56 -0.47
C LEU A 189 9.36 6.13 -1.19
N PRO A 190 10.53 6.36 -0.54
CA PRO A 190 11.75 6.82 -1.20
C PRO A 190 12.20 5.93 -2.36
N GLN A 191 12.11 4.61 -2.17
CA GLN A 191 12.48 3.63 -3.19
C GLN A 191 11.37 3.37 -4.21
N GLY A 192 10.13 3.79 -3.93
CA GLY A 192 8.97 3.45 -4.74
C GLY A 192 8.70 1.94 -4.80
N SER A 193 9.14 1.18 -3.79
CA SER A 193 9.12 -0.28 -3.78
C SER A 193 8.06 -0.85 -2.84
N ILE A 194 7.60 -2.04 -3.19
CA ILE A 194 6.70 -2.87 -2.40
C ILE A 194 7.39 -4.22 -2.22
N THR A 195 7.52 -4.68 -0.99
CA THR A 195 7.94 -6.06 -0.68
C THR A 195 6.74 -6.82 -0.13
N THR A 196 6.40 -7.93 -0.76
CA THR A 196 5.31 -8.81 -0.32
C THR A 196 5.89 -9.96 0.49
N SER A 197 5.25 -10.28 1.59
CA SER A 197 5.56 -11.46 2.42
C SER A 197 4.26 -12.21 2.73
N VAL A 198 4.33 -13.53 2.64
CA VAL A 198 3.16 -14.43 2.74
C VAL A 198 3.36 -15.35 3.94
N GLY A 199 2.39 -15.34 4.82
CA GLY A 199 2.36 -16.24 5.98
C GLY A 199 1.84 -17.63 5.63
N PRO A 200 1.79 -18.53 6.61
CA PRO A 200 1.30 -19.91 6.39
C PRO A 200 -0.20 -19.92 6.05
N GLY A 201 -0.57 -20.79 5.12
CA GLY A 201 -1.97 -20.96 4.71
C GLY A 201 -2.78 -21.79 5.70
N SER A 202 -4.07 -21.45 5.84
CA SER A 202 -5.05 -22.14 6.68
C SER A 202 -6.39 -22.28 5.96
N CYS A 203 -7.17 -23.31 6.31
CA CYS A 203 -8.56 -23.43 5.88
C CYS A 203 -9.48 -22.45 6.61
N GLU A 204 -9.16 -22.15 7.86
CA GLU A 204 -9.79 -21.10 8.64
C GLU A 204 -9.02 -19.80 8.44
N TRP A 205 -9.72 -18.68 8.34
CA TRP A 205 -9.12 -17.42 8.00
C TRP A 205 -9.89 -16.22 8.55
N VAL A 206 -9.18 -15.10 8.63
CA VAL A 206 -9.73 -13.82 9.04
C VAL A 206 -10.27 -13.10 7.81
N GLY A 207 -11.58 -13.11 7.66
CA GLY A 207 -12.28 -12.64 6.47
C GLY A 207 -12.77 -11.20 6.55
N ILE A 208 -13.88 -10.98 5.85
CA ILE A 208 -14.59 -9.70 5.79
C ILE A 208 -15.11 -9.25 7.17
N GLU A 209 -15.36 -10.19 8.08
CA GLU A 209 -15.81 -9.96 9.43
C GLU A 209 -14.85 -9.04 10.20
N TYR A 210 -13.55 -9.20 9.98
CA TYR A 210 -12.54 -8.30 10.56
C TYR A 210 -12.72 -6.87 10.06
N ILE A 211 -12.93 -6.69 8.76
CA ILE A 211 -13.16 -5.37 8.16
C ILE A 211 -14.44 -4.75 8.73
N ILE A 212 -15.52 -5.54 8.81
CA ILE A 212 -16.79 -5.09 9.38
C ILE A 212 -16.61 -4.63 10.83
N GLN A 213 -15.87 -5.36 11.65
CA GLN A 213 -15.58 -4.97 13.03
C GLN A 213 -14.77 -3.66 13.09
N LYS A 214 -13.74 -3.52 12.28
CA LYS A 214 -12.95 -2.27 12.17
C LYS A 214 -13.82 -1.09 11.75
N LEU A 215 -14.70 -1.27 10.79
CA LEU A 215 -15.62 -0.22 10.34
C LEU A 215 -16.59 0.18 11.46
N LYS A 216 -17.15 -0.78 12.18
CA LYS A 216 -18.03 -0.52 13.34
C LYS A 216 -17.33 0.23 14.48
N GLN A 217 -16.05 -0.06 14.71
CA GLN A 217 -15.23 0.64 15.72
C GLN A 217 -14.92 2.09 15.32
N LYS A 218 -14.68 2.33 14.04
CA LYS A 218 -14.21 3.63 13.54
C LYS A 218 -15.31 4.57 13.09
N ILE A 219 -16.45 4.03 12.66
CA ILE A 219 -17.56 4.79 12.07
C ILE A 219 -18.82 4.56 12.91
N PRO A 220 -19.24 5.55 13.69
CA PRO A 220 -20.54 5.50 14.37
C PRO A 220 -21.68 5.29 13.37
N ASN A 221 -22.68 4.48 13.74
CA ASN A 221 -23.87 4.22 12.93
C ASN A 221 -23.60 3.69 11.52
N VAL A 222 -22.51 2.90 11.34
CA VAL A 222 -22.25 2.25 10.07
C VAL A 222 -23.30 1.17 9.77
N LYS A 223 -23.78 1.13 8.53
CA LYS A 223 -24.72 0.14 8.02
C LYS A 223 -24.14 -0.56 6.80
N PHE A 224 -24.44 -1.83 6.67
CA PHE A 224 -24.06 -2.65 5.51
C PHE A 224 -25.36 -3.03 4.78
N PRO A 225 -25.49 -2.71 3.48
CA PRO A 225 -26.59 -3.24 2.69
C PRO A 225 -26.37 -4.74 2.50
N TYR A 226 -27.35 -5.53 2.83
CA TYR A 226 -27.42 -6.95 2.52
C TYR A 226 -28.24 -7.16 1.25
#